data_84e96eb2ce23fa2aa9c2ec28c4386bc2
#
_entry.id   84e96eb2ce23fa2aa9c2ec28c4386bc2
#
_cell.length_a   1.000
_cell.length_b   1.000
_cell.length_c   1.000
_cell.angle_alpha   90.00
_cell.angle_beta   90.00
_cell.angle_gamma   90.00
#
_symmetry.space_group_name_H-M   'P 1'
#
loop_
_entity.id
_entity.type
_entity.pdbx_description
1 polymer ?
#
loop_
_entity_poly.entity_id
_entity_poly.type
_entity_poly.pdbx_seq_one_letter_code
_entity_poly.pdbx_strand_id
1 'polypeptide(L)'
;MEQSNDETVRRVDFLPWEYDADSEEGRRQRERQRALEANGATIGSHVFIAPNAAVYCDDGLTLGDRTYVAALAYLTGNLTFGSDCSVNPFAVIRGEIRMGDGVRIGAHTSILGFNHSMANDRPVFQQSTFSKGITIGDDVWIGSNATILDGVTVGSHVVIAAGAIVTKDVADWAVVAGNPARHLRDRRDSTKPADAAVDLEASLAAFGRALPDQAPDLLARCFEDGRFVDRPAAAVGPLAPAIRPWSDAIELAHLLTGEVPPGFDADDLARRLNALQDPATGLIPDGDISDRGLQNPARYELEHRPFDGSAGYHILSVGYALKVLGKTFEHPITIVQSLPDRELVAALESRDWGAHAWGSGAAVDAIGTACAINIRDFGHRFDDGGVGPLYALMGWLSARSSETTGMWGARQDDTGWLQAVNGFYRLTRGTYAQFGLPLPHPEASIRTVLEHAADPFLETGDGYTACNILDIIHPLWLAAKQTDYGRAHGEAWARAQLDSALSHWVDGKGFAFAPRSQGTDAVPGLQGTEMWLTIVWLLADYLGVSAALGYRPAGVHNPDPLVSIASVAQH
;
A
#
# COMPACT_ATOMS: atom_id res chain seq x y z
N MET A 1 -34.21 -1.09 40.10
CA MET A 1 -33.40 0.06 39.71
C MET A 1 -32.52 -0.41 38.56
N GLU A 2 -33.07 -0.33 37.36
CA GLU A 2 -32.39 -0.60 36.12
C GLU A 2 -31.50 0.60 35.80
N GLN A 3 -30.19 0.39 35.78
CA GLN A 3 -29.26 1.34 35.19
C GLN A 3 -29.37 1.20 33.65
N SER A 4 -29.92 2.22 33.01
CA SER A 4 -29.88 2.38 31.58
C SER A 4 -28.41 2.57 31.17
N ASN A 5 -27.86 1.61 30.48
CA ASN A 5 -26.62 1.78 29.71
C ASN A 5 -26.92 2.66 28.48
N ASP A 6 -26.99 3.96 28.70
CA ASP A 6 -26.86 4.93 27.60
C ASP A 6 -25.35 5.11 27.35
N GLU A 7 -24.79 4.30 26.48
CA GLU A 7 -23.46 4.54 25.92
C GLU A 7 -23.56 5.78 25.04
N THR A 8 -23.44 6.93 25.67
CA THR A 8 -23.22 8.20 24.97
C THR A 8 -21.94 8.03 24.14
N VAL A 9 -22.07 7.88 22.83
CA VAL A 9 -20.95 7.87 21.89
C VAL A 9 -20.09 9.09 22.22
N ARG A 10 -18.93 8.86 22.81
CA ARG A 10 -18.00 9.92 23.18
C ARG A 10 -17.55 10.58 21.88
N ARG A 11 -17.96 11.82 21.65
CA ARG A 11 -17.40 12.61 20.54
C ARG A 11 -15.90 12.69 20.73
N VAL A 12 -15.16 12.33 19.68
CA VAL A 12 -13.70 12.32 19.67
C VAL A 12 -13.15 13.73 19.47
N ASP A 13 -13.98 14.66 18.96
CA ASP A 13 -13.56 16.01 18.63
C ASP A 13 -13.62 16.94 19.84
N PHE A 14 -12.58 17.78 19.95
CA PHE A 14 -12.63 18.92 20.86
C PHE A 14 -13.76 19.86 20.45
N LEU A 15 -14.73 20.08 21.36
CA LEU A 15 -15.91 20.92 21.14
C LEU A 15 -15.70 22.28 21.83
N PRO A 16 -15.11 23.26 21.15
CA PRO A 16 -14.75 24.54 21.77
C PRO A 16 -15.99 25.38 22.21
N TRP A 17 -17.21 24.92 21.91
CA TRP A 17 -18.47 25.51 22.37
C TRP A 17 -18.97 24.94 23.72
N GLU A 18 -18.35 23.89 24.24
CA GLU A 18 -18.60 23.38 25.59
C GLU A 18 -17.83 24.22 26.62
N TYR A 19 -17.94 25.52 26.54
CA TYR A 19 -17.39 26.43 27.53
C TYR A 19 -18.49 26.85 28.53
N ASP A 20 -18.07 27.06 29.77
CA ASP A 20 -18.97 27.65 30.78
C ASP A 20 -19.36 29.08 30.36
N ALA A 21 -20.66 29.31 30.27
CA ALA A 21 -21.22 30.61 29.89
C ALA A 21 -20.73 31.76 30.79
N ASP A 22 -20.40 31.51 32.04
CA ASP A 22 -19.94 32.50 33.01
C ASP A 22 -18.39 32.65 32.98
N SER A 23 -17.70 31.83 32.23
CA SER A 23 -16.24 31.94 32.03
C SER A 23 -15.85 33.21 31.27
N GLU A 24 -14.56 33.55 31.28
CA GLU A 24 -14.02 34.65 30.47
C GLU A 24 -14.27 34.42 28.97
N GLU A 25 -14.10 33.20 28.49
CA GLU A 25 -14.38 32.87 27.08
C GLU A 25 -15.88 32.99 26.77
N GLY A 26 -16.74 32.58 27.64
CA GLY A 26 -18.19 32.76 27.48
C GLY A 26 -18.59 34.25 27.36
N ARG A 27 -17.96 35.15 28.11
CA ARG A 27 -18.18 36.59 27.97
C ARG A 27 -17.67 37.11 26.61
N ARG A 28 -16.46 36.68 26.20
CA ARG A 28 -15.86 37.06 24.90
C ARG A 28 -16.70 36.55 23.71
N GLN A 29 -17.28 35.37 23.82
CA GLN A 29 -18.17 34.82 22.79
C GLN A 29 -19.45 35.69 22.69
N ARG A 30 -20.08 36.03 23.79
CA ARG A 30 -21.25 36.92 23.78
C ARG A 30 -20.95 38.31 23.21
N GLU A 31 -19.80 38.90 23.50
CA GLU A 31 -19.38 40.16 22.92
C GLU A 31 -19.23 40.09 21.40
N ARG A 32 -18.60 39.02 20.90
CA ARG A 32 -18.39 38.76 19.48
C ARG A 32 -19.69 38.56 18.73
N GLN A 33 -20.59 37.75 19.28
CA GLN A 33 -21.93 37.50 18.73
C GLN A 33 -22.76 38.79 18.69
N ARG A 34 -22.82 39.57 19.78
CA ARG A 34 -23.51 40.85 19.81
C ARG A 34 -22.97 41.86 18.80
N ALA A 35 -21.69 41.88 18.57
CA ALA A 35 -21.10 42.76 17.55
C ALA A 35 -21.57 42.38 16.14
N LEU A 36 -21.69 41.09 15.82
CA LEU A 36 -22.26 40.62 14.56
C LEU A 36 -23.75 40.88 14.44
N GLU A 37 -24.52 40.65 15.53
CA GLU A 37 -25.97 40.94 15.59
C GLU A 37 -26.26 42.42 15.39
N ALA A 38 -25.43 43.30 15.97
CA ALA A 38 -25.55 44.75 15.79
C ALA A 38 -25.35 45.20 14.32
N ASN A 39 -24.65 44.37 13.52
CA ASN A 39 -24.45 44.54 12.10
C ASN A 39 -25.42 43.71 11.25
N GLY A 40 -26.48 43.16 11.81
CA GLY A 40 -27.56 42.49 11.08
C GLY A 40 -27.47 40.97 11.02
N ALA A 41 -26.52 40.32 11.69
CA ALA A 41 -26.49 38.87 11.77
C ALA A 41 -27.60 38.31 12.66
N THR A 42 -28.09 37.11 12.33
CA THR A 42 -28.95 36.30 13.20
C THR A 42 -28.12 35.11 13.74
N ILE A 43 -27.99 35.03 15.07
CA ILE A 43 -27.15 34.01 15.71
C ILE A 43 -28.01 33.21 16.69
N GLY A 44 -28.04 31.89 16.50
CA GLY A 44 -28.75 30.94 17.33
C GLY A 44 -28.08 30.71 18.69
N SER A 45 -28.65 29.81 19.46
CA SER A 45 -28.14 29.42 20.77
C SER A 45 -26.90 28.53 20.67
N HIS A 46 -26.00 28.63 21.65
CA HIS A 46 -24.78 27.80 21.71
C HIS A 46 -23.89 27.84 20.45
N VAL A 47 -23.89 28.94 19.73
CA VAL A 47 -22.97 29.16 18.59
C VAL A 47 -21.59 29.52 19.13
N PHE A 48 -20.55 28.94 18.52
CA PHE A 48 -19.17 29.30 18.80
C PHE A 48 -18.51 29.91 17.56
N ILE A 49 -17.85 31.05 17.70
CA ILE A 49 -17.07 31.71 16.66
C ILE A 49 -15.66 31.94 17.19
N ALA A 50 -14.67 31.30 16.58
CA ALA A 50 -13.27 31.44 17.00
C ALA A 50 -12.81 32.90 16.92
N PRO A 51 -11.99 33.38 17.87
CA PRO A 51 -11.54 34.78 17.94
C PRO A 51 -10.85 35.30 16.69
N ASN A 52 -10.19 34.42 15.97
CA ASN A 52 -9.42 34.72 14.75
C ASN A 52 -10.10 34.20 13.47
N ALA A 53 -11.37 33.85 13.53
CA ALA A 53 -12.18 33.66 12.33
C ALA A 53 -12.54 35.04 11.73
N ALA A 54 -12.45 35.15 10.40
CA ALA A 54 -12.86 36.34 9.66
C ALA A 54 -14.31 36.16 9.20
N VAL A 55 -15.26 36.73 9.95
CA VAL A 55 -16.69 36.60 9.69
C VAL A 55 -17.28 37.99 9.42
N TYR A 56 -17.85 38.14 8.23
CA TYR A 56 -18.50 39.36 7.76
C TYR A 56 -20.00 39.10 7.56
N CYS A 57 -20.83 40.08 7.87
CA CYS A 57 -22.30 39.97 7.81
C CYS A 57 -22.97 41.10 7.00
N ASP A 58 -22.20 41.86 6.24
CA ASP A 58 -22.68 43.03 5.50
C ASP A 58 -23.80 42.72 4.48
N ASP A 59 -23.76 41.51 3.90
CA ASP A 59 -24.75 41.01 2.92
C ASP A 59 -25.81 40.08 3.56
N GLY A 60 -25.66 39.76 4.85
CA GLY A 60 -26.52 38.88 5.62
C GLY A 60 -25.83 37.63 6.14
N LEU A 61 -26.03 37.33 7.42
CA LEU A 61 -25.49 36.11 8.04
C LEU A 61 -26.51 35.51 8.99
N THR A 62 -26.81 34.24 8.80
CA THR A 62 -27.58 33.44 9.78
C THR A 62 -26.75 32.22 10.18
N LEU A 63 -26.55 32.04 11.49
CA LEU A 63 -25.95 30.83 12.07
C LEU A 63 -27.02 30.19 12.99
N GLY A 64 -27.45 28.98 12.65
CA GLY A 64 -28.39 28.21 13.47
C GLY A 64 -27.77 27.72 14.77
N ASP A 65 -28.61 27.17 15.64
CA ASP A 65 -28.19 26.68 16.96
C ASP A 65 -27.02 25.71 16.90
N ARG A 66 -26.12 25.76 17.88
CA ARG A 66 -24.98 24.83 18.01
C ARG A 66 -24.07 24.78 16.78
N THR A 67 -24.05 25.85 15.99
CA THR A 67 -23.15 25.97 14.84
C THR A 67 -21.78 26.48 15.28
N TYR A 68 -20.72 25.93 14.69
CA TYR A 68 -19.35 26.18 15.04
C TYR A 68 -18.55 26.74 13.87
N VAL A 69 -17.83 27.84 14.10
CA VAL A 69 -16.90 28.44 13.15
C VAL A 69 -15.49 28.44 13.74
N ALA A 70 -14.61 27.64 13.16
CA ALA A 70 -13.23 27.44 13.61
C ALA A 70 -12.33 28.64 13.30
N ALA A 71 -11.16 28.60 13.92
CA ALA A 71 -10.06 29.52 13.71
C ALA A 71 -9.69 29.64 12.22
N LEU A 72 -9.40 30.87 11.78
CA LEU A 72 -8.95 31.18 10.42
C LEU A 72 -9.92 30.79 9.29
N ALA A 73 -11.17 30.45 9.61
CA ALA A 73 -12.22 30.36 8.61
C ALA A 73 -12.57 31.76 8.08
N TYR A 74 -12.91 31.86 6.78
CA TYR A 74 -13.28 33.11 6.11
C TYR A 74 -14.70 33.01 5.57
N LEU A 75 -15.62 33.77 6.15
CA LEU A 75 -17.05 33.81 5.82
C LEU A 75 -17.44 35.22 5.34
N THR A 76 -17.97 35.35 4.10
CA THR A 76 -18.46 36.64 3.58
C THR A 76 -19.51 36.42 2.50
N GLY A 77 -20.52 37.30 2.43
CA GLY A 77 -21.66 37.24 1.52
C GLY A 77 -22.97 36.98 2.25
N ASN A 78 -24.00 36.59 1.51
CA ASN A 78 -25.30 36.21 2.05
C ASN A 78 -25.30 34.74 2.45
N LEU A 79 -25.03 34.47 3.74
CA LEU A 79 -24.79 33.12 4.23
C LEU A 79 -25.89 32.69 5.22
N THR A 80 -26.47 31.53 4.99
CA THR A 80 -27.41 30.89 5.91
C THR A 80 -26.94 29.49 6.27
N PHE A 81 -26.71 29.24 7.55
CA PHE A 81 -26.39 27.93 8.10
C PHE A 81 -27.56 27.47 8.97
N GLY A 82 -27.96 26.23 8.83
CA GLY A 82 -28.85 25.57 9.79
C GLY A 82 -28.18 25.32 11.12
N SER A 83 -28.84 24.53 11.97
CA SER A 83 -28.33 24.12 13.25
C SER A 83 -27.31 23.00 13.16
N ASP A 84 -26.47 22.81 14.19
CA ASP A 84 -25.52 21.72 14.31
C ASP A 84 -24.45 21.69 13.20
N CYS A 85 -24.18 22.80 12.53
CA CYS A 85 -23.17 22.90 11.48
C CYS A 85 -21.76 23.09 12.05
N SER A 86 -20.74 22.63 11.32
CA SER A 86 -19.35 22.89 11.68
C SER A 86 -18.53 23.38 10.48
N VAL A 87 -17.83 24.49 10.67
CA VAL A 87 -16.88 25.07 9.70
C VAL A 87 -15.48 24.91 10.27
N ASN A 88 -14.68 24.01 9.71
CA ASN A 88 -13.33 23.72 10.18
C ASN A 88 -12.30 24.77 9.75
N PRO A 89 -11.07 24.77 10.33
CA PRO A 89 -10.07 25.80 10.08
C PRO A 89 -9.74 25.98 8.61
N PHE A 90 -9.45 27.22 8.21
CA PHE A 90 -9.10 27.64 6.86
C PHE A 90 -10.17 27.41 5.77
N ALA A 91 -11.40 27.06 6.14
CA ALA A 91 -12.47 26.99 5.17
C ALA A 91 -12.83 28.40 4.65
N VAL A 92 -13.09 28.51 3.33
CA VAL A 92 -13.46 29.74 2.65
C VAL A 92 -14.89 29.61 2.11
N ILE A 93 -15.82 30.39 2.67
CA ILE A 93 -17.26 30.35 2.32
C ILE A 93 -17.66 31.75 1.87
N ARG A 94 -17.96 31.91 0.57
CA ARG A 94 -18.17 33.21 -0.03
C ARG A 94 -19.33 33.23 -1.02
N GLY A 95 -20.11 34.32 -1.02
CA GLY A 95 -21.17 34.57 -1.99
C GLY A 95 -22.54 34.26 -1.42
N GLU A 96 -23.47 33.77 -2.25
CA GLU A 96 -24.82 33.42 -1.85
C GLU A 96 -24.90 31.90 -1.55
N ILE A 97 -25.07 31.54 -0.26
CA ILE A 97 -24.99 30.14 0.16
C ILE A 97 -26.01 29.86 1.26
N ARG A 98 -26.80 28.79 1.06
CA ARG A 98 -27.75 28.26 2.03
C ARG A 98 -27.42 26.84 2.37
N MET A 99 -27.34 26.53 3.66
CA MET A 99 -27.06 25.19 4.19
C MET A 99 -28.15 24.78 5.17
N GLY A 100 -28.53 23.52 5.11
CA GLY A 100 -29.42 22.88 6.07
C GLY A 100 -28.74 22.55 7.40
N ASP A 101 -29.36 21.67 8.16
CA ASP A 101 -28.90 21.25 9.48
C ASP A 101 -27.79 20.17 9.37
N GLY A 102 -26.87 20.14 10.32
CA GLY A 102 -25.88 19.06 10.45
C GLY A 102 -24.77 19.04 9.40
N VAL A 103 -24.54 20.15 8.68
CA VAL A 103 -23.49 20.22 7.64
C VAL A 103 -22.10 20.27 8.27
N ARG A 104 -21.22 19.34 7.87
CA ARG A 104 -19.83 19.23 8.33
C ARG A 104 -18.87 19.67 7.24
N ILE A 105 -18.18 20.79 7.42
CA ILE A 105 -17.26 21.35 6.42
C ILE A 105 -15.82 21.13 6.85
N GLY A 106 -15.09 20.32 6.08
CA GLY A 106 -13.68 20.00 6.30
C GLY A 106 -12.75 21.21 6.19
N ALA A 107 -11.56 21.09 6.76
CA ALA A 107 -10.54 22.13 6.71
C ALA A 107 -10.13 22.46 5.26
N HIS A 108 -9.75 23.72 5.00
CA HIS A 108 -9.32 24.19 3.66
C HIS A 108 -10.37 24.02 2.53
N THR A 109 -11.62 23.74 2.86
CA THR A 109 -12.70 23.63 1.87
C THR A 109 -13.10 25.00 1.36
N SER A 110 -13.36 25.11 0.05
CA SER A 110 -13.82 26.33 -0.61
C SER A 110 -15.25 26.17 -1.13
N ILE A 111 -16.19 27.00 -0.65
CA ILE A 111 -17.57 27.04 -1.13
C ILE A 111 -17.77 28.43 -1.73
N LEU A 112 -17.85 28.52 -3.06
CA LEU A 112 -17.76 29.75 -3.82
C LEU A 112 -19.06 30.00 -4.56
N GLY A 113 -20.04 30.62 -3.90
CA GLY A 113 -21.36 30.95 -4.41
C GLY A 113 -21.39 32.26 -5.20
N PHE A 114 -20.38 32.52 -6.03
CA PHE A 114 -20.32 33.62 -6.98
C PHE A 114 -19.33 33.26 -8.11
N ASN A 115 -19.42 34.00 -9.20
CA ASN A 115 -18.54 33.85 -10.36
C ASN A 115 -18.17 35.20 -10.99
N HIS A 116 -17.14 35.21 -11.84
CA HIS A 116 -16.74 36.38 -12.60
C HIS A 116 -17.29 36.30 -14.02
N SER A 117 -17.73 37.44 -14.56
CA SER A 117 -17.98 37.57 -15.99
C SER A 117 -16.67 37.47 -16.76
N MET A 118 -16.67 36.76 -17.90
CA MET A 118 -15.48 36.43 -18.68
C MET A 118 -15.64 36.82 -20.16
N ALA A 119 -16.33 37.95 -20.44
CA ALA A 119 -16.40 38.46 -21.78
C ALA A 119 -15.00 38.86 -22.28
N ASN A 120 -14.75 38.72 -23.57
CA ASN A 120 -13.44 38.99 -24.17
C ASN A 120 -13.19 40.46 -24.55
N ASP A 121 -14.11 41.34 -24.21
CA ASP A 121 -14.07 42.76 -24.55
C ASP A 121 -13.24 43.61 -23.58
N ARG A 122 -12.99 43.09 -22.37
CA ARG A 122 -12.22 43.79 -21.33
C ARG A 122 -11.61 42.80 -20.32
N PRO A 123 -10.58 43.20 -19.54
CA PRO A 123 -9.99 42.38 -18.46
C PRO A 123 -11.02 41.94 -17.43
N VAL A 124 -10.87 40.71 -16.90
CA VAL A 124 -11.82 40.10 -15.94
C VAL A 124 -12.03 40.97 -14.70
N PHE A 125 -10.98 41.62 -14.16
CA PHE A 125 -11.10 42.47 -12.96
C PHE A 125 -11.96 43.74 -13.18
N GLN A 126 -12.25 44.11 -14.43
CA GLN A 126 -13.13 45.22 -14.79
C GLN A 126 -14.57 44.80 -15.10
N GLN A 127 -14.84 43.50 -15.00
CA GLN A 127 -16.15 42.91 -15.24
C GLN A 127 -16.87 42.66 -13.93
N SER A 128 -18.20 42.65 -13.97
CA SER A 128 -19.03 42.36 -12.79
C SER A 128 -18.91 40.90 -12.38
N THR A 129 -19.06 40.67 -11.10
CA THR A 129 -19.37 39.35 -10.55
C THR A 129 -20.86 39.08 -10.64
N PHE A 130 -21.23 37.81 -10.65
CA PHE A 130 -22.61 37.34 -10.54
C PHE A 130 -22.68 36.10 -9.65
N SER A 131 -23.85 35.81 -9.10
CA SER A 131 -24.11 34.64 -8.29
C SER A 131 -25.36 33.93 -8.81
N LYS A 132 -25.29 32.59 -8.86
CA LYS A 132 -26.45 31.70 -9.00
C LYS A 132 -26.85 31.11 -7.64
N GLY A 133 -25.94 31.22 -6.70
CA GLY A 133 -26.07 30.66 -5.36
C GLY A 133 -25.74 29.18 -5.27
N ILE A 134 -25.45 28.74 -4.04
CA ILE A 134 -25.24 27.33 -3.70
C ILE A 134 -26.27 26.95 -2.64
N THR A 135 -26.90 25.80 -2.83
CA THR A 135 -27.79 25.22 -1.82
C THR A 135 -27.23 23.87 -1.38
N ILE A 136 -27.14 23.63 -0.06
CA ILE A 136 -26.68 22.40 0.54
C ILE A 136 -27.76 21.90 1.50
N GLY A 137 -28.19 20.67 1.34
CA GLY A 137 -29.22 20.05 2.18
C GLY A 137 -28.73 19.70 3.59
N ASP A 138 -29.49 18.87 4.30
CA ASP A 138 -29.23 18.46 5.66
C ASP A 138 -28.26 17.26 5.71
N ASP A 139 -27.51 17.09 6.82
CA ASP A 139 -26.63 15.95 7.06
C ASP A 139 -25.62 15.72 5.91
N VAL A 140 -24.97 16.81 5.49
CA VAL A 140 -23.96 16.77 4.43
C VAL A 140 -22.55 16.79 5.05
N TRP A 141 -21.71 15.83 4.66
CA TRP A 141 -20.29 15.82 5.01
C TRP A 141 -19.43 16.23 3.82
N ILE A 142 -18.72 17.35 3.95
CA ILE A 142 -17.78 17.89 2.97
C ILE A 142 -16.36 17.66 3.49
N GLY A 143 -15.61 16.79 2.82
CA GLY A 143 -14.21 16.47 3.15
C GLY A 143 -13.27 17.67 2.96
N SER A 144 -12.13 17.63 3.62
CA SER A 144 -11.11 18.68 3.55
C SER A 144 -10.62 18.91 2.11
N ASN A 145 -10.24 20.18 1.82
CA ASN A 145 -9.78 20.62 0.48
C ASN A 145 -10.80 20.43 -0.66
N ALA A 146 -12.06 20.16 -0.36
CA ALA A 146 -13.09 20.12 -1.40
C ALA A 146 -13.42 21.52 -1.91
N THR A 147 -13.93 21.61 -3.14
CA THR A 147 -14.40 22.88 -3.73
C THR A 147 -15.80 22.70 -4.29
N ILE A 148 -16.73 23.60 -3.95
CA ILE A 148 -18.09 23.65 -4.53
C ILE A 148 -18.23 24.96 -5.31
N LEU A 149 -18.62 24.85 -6.57
CA LEU A 149 -18.71 26.00 -7.47
C LEU A 149 -20.14 26.58 -7.49
N ASP A 150 -20.22 27.85 -7.89
CA ASP A 150 -21.45 28.61 -8.02
C ASP A 150 -22.52 27.90 -8.86
N GLY A 151 -23.76 27.94 -8.40
CA GLY A 151 -24.93 27.36 -9.04
C GLY A 151 -25.16 25.88 -8.75
N VAL A 152 -24.36 25.26 -7.87
CA VAL A 152 -24.50 23.85 -7.50
C VAL A 152 -25.56 23.69 -6.39
N THR A 153 -26.41 22.68 -6.55
CA THR A 153 -27.31 22.18 -5.50
C THR A 153 -26.77 20.82 -5.02
N VAL A 154 -26.50 20.71 -3.71
CA VAL A 154 -26.14 19.48 -3.02
C VAL A 154 -27.35 19.02 -2.22
N GLY A 155 -27.85 17.82 -2.49
CA GLY A 155 -28.96 17.22 -1.77
C GLY A 155 -28.62 16.89 -0.32
N SER A 156 -29.57 16.33 0.40
CA SER A 156 -29.40 15.90 1.80
C SER A 156 -28.68 14.55 1.89
N HIS A 157 -28.03 14.32 3.03
CA HIS A 157 -27.33 13.07 3.35
C HIS A 157 -26.15 12.74 2.42
N VAL A 158 -25.58 13.75 1.78
CA VAL A 158 -24.49 13.62 0.80
C VAL A 158 -23.13 13.56 1.50
N VAL A 159 -22.20 12.79 0.93
CA VAL A 159 -20.77 12.82 1.27
C VAL A 159 -19.98 13.31 0.07
N ILE A 160 -19.28 14.42 0.23
CA ILE A 160 -18.30 14.95 -0.71
C ILE A 160 -16.91 14.60 -0.19
N ALA A 161 -16.20 13.71 -0.88
CA ALA A 161 -14.87 13.26 -0.45
C ALA A 161 -13.84 14.40 -0.45
N ALA A 162 -12.78 14.24 0.34
CA ALA A 162 -11.69 15.20 0.40
C ALA A 162 -11.06 15.44 -0.99
N GLY A 163 -10.72 16.70 -1.29
CA GLY A 163 -10.14 17.11 -2.57
C GLY A 163 -11.10 17.10 -3.77
N ALA A 164 -12.38 16.80 -3.58
CA ALA A 164 -13.35 16.77 -4.67
C ALA A 164 -13.70 18.19 -5.18
N ILE A 165 -13.84 18.36 -6.50
CA ILE A 165 -14.31 19.60 -7.13
C ILE A 165 -15.71 19.40 -7.71
N VAL A 166 -16.70 19.92 -7.00
CA VAL A 166 -18.12 19.76 -7.34
C VAL A 166 -18.54 20.87 -8.31
N THR A 167 -18.81 20.48 -9.54
CA THR A 167 -19.16 21.36 -10.66
C THR A 167 -20.59 21.18 -11.18
N LYS A 168 -21.34 20.23 -10.61
CA LYS A 168 -22.72 19.87 -10.97
C LYS A 168 -23.50 19.49 -9.73
N ASP A 169 -24.83 19.54 -9.83
CA ASP A 169 -25.72 19.13 -8.76
C ASP A 169 -25.45 17.68 -8.30
N VAL A 170 -25.62 17.47 -7.01
CA VAL A 170 -25.42 16.19 -6.33
C VAL A 170 -26.76 15.76 -5.73
N ALA A 171 -27.24 14.58 -6.13
CA ALA A 171 -28.49 14.03 -5.62
C ALA A 171 -28.41 13.65 -4.13
N ASP A 172 -29.55 13.56 -3.46
CA ASP A 172 -29.63 13.06 -2.09
C ASP A 172 -28.93 11.70 -1.95
N TRP A 173 -28.29 11.48 -0.82
CA TRP A 173 -27.61 10.24 -0.45
C TRP A 173 -26.36 9.88 -1.28
N ALA A 174 -25.98 10.69 -2.24
CA ALA A 174 -24.82 10.41 -3.08
C ALA A 174 -23.50 10.53 -2.31
N VAL A 175 -22.57 9.66 -2.60
CA VAL A 175 -21.14 9.81 -2.27
C VAL A 175 -20.42 10.19 -3.55
N VAL A 176 -19.76 11.36 -3.57
CA VAL A 176 -19.06 11.88 -4.74
C VAL A 176 -17.58 12.15 -4.45
N ALA A 177 -16.70 11.93 -5.43
CA ALA A 177 -15.27 12.19 -5.31
C ALA A 177 -14.64 12.60 -6.66
N GLY A 178 -13.42 13.12 -6.60
CA GLY A 178 -12.57 13.42 -7.76
C GLY A 178 -12.65 14.85 -8.27
N ASN A 179 -11.85 15.15 -9.28
CA ASN A 179 -11.79 16.43 -9.98
C ASN A 179 -11.96 16.22 -11.51
N PRO A 180 -13.11 16.58 -12.10
CA PRO A 180 -14.35 16.99 -11.42
C PRO A 180 -15.04 15.84 -10.68
N ALA A 181 -15.81 16.18 -9.62
CA ALA A 181 -16.50 15.19 -8.81
C ALA A 181 -17.44 14.31 -9.63
N ARG A 182 -17.44 13.00 -9.35
CA ARG A 182 -18.31 11.99 -9.94
C ARG A 182 -18.98 11.20 -8.86
N HIS A 183 -20.18 10.72 -9.14
CA HIS A 183 -20.91 9.79 -8.29
C HIS A 183 -20.14 8.48 -8.15
N LEU A 184 -19.85 8.05 -6.93
CA LEU A 184 -19.20 6.77 -6.62
C LEU A 184 -20.22 5.71 -6.22
N ARG A 185 -21.12 6.04 -5.30
CA ARG A 185 -22.14 5.14 -4.76
C ARG A 185 -23.25 5.92 -4.06
N ASP A 186 -24.33 5.24 -3.73
CA ASP A 186 -25.35 5.75 -2.80
C ASP A 186 -24.91 5.45 -1.34
N ARG A 187 -25.07 6.41 -0.45
CA ARG A 187 -24.74 6.24 0.98
C ARG A 187 -25.59 5.14 1.64
N ARG A 188 -26.80 4.90 1.12
CA ARG A 188 -27.73 3.84 1.59
C ARG A 188 -27.32 2.45 1.14
N ASP A 189 -26.55 2.33 0.03
CA ASP A 189 -26.06 1.05 -0.48
C ASP A 189 -24.96 0.45 0.39
N SER A 190 -24.49 1.16 1.40
CA SER A 190 -23.60 0.59 2.39
C SER A 190 -24.35 -0.37 3.29
N THR A 191 -24.38 -1.62 2.91
CA THR A 191 -24.90 -2.74 3.73
C THR A 191 -24.03 -3.02 4.98
N LYS A 192 -23.03 -2.20 5.24
CA LYS A 192 -22.27 -2.18 6.50
C LYS A 192 -22.66 -0.92 7.27
N PRO A 193 -23.15 -1.03 8.51
CA PRO A 193 -23.25 0.10 9.42
C PRO A 193 -21.88 0.79 9.50
N ALA A 194 -21.86 2.12 9.48
CA ALA A 194 -20.63 2.90 9.69
C ALA A 194 -19.98 2.63 11.08
N ASP A 195 -20.70 1.96 11.98
CA ASP A 195 -20.28 1.57 13.33
C ASP A 195 -19.77 0.12 13.44
N ALA A 196 -19.77 -0.64 12.36
CA ALA A 196 -18.91 -1.80 12.26
C ALA A 196 -17.63 -1.35 11.54
N ALA A 197 -16.74 -0.64 12.23
CA ALA A 197 -15.34 -0.99 12.11
C ALA A 197 -15.31 -2.49 12.43
N VAL A 198 -15.47 -3.34 11.41
CA VAL A 198 -15.05 -4.75 11.51
C VAL A 198 -13.69 -4.60 12.14
N ASP A 199 -13.56 -5.06 13.38
CA ASP A 199 -12.29 -5.03 14.06
C ASP A 199 -11.34 -5.76 13.14
N LEU A 200 -10.55 -4.99 12.40
CA LEU A 200 -9.65 -5.51 11.38
C LEU A 200 -8.76 -6.58 12.00
N GLU A 201 -8.36 -6.35 13.27
CA GLU A 201 -7.61 -7.31 14.04
C GLU A 201 -8.42 -8.60 14.28
N ALA A 202 -9.72 -8.49 14.59
CA ALA A 202 -10.56 -9.69 14.77
C ALA A 202 -10.72 -10.48 13.47
N SER A 203 -10.88 -9.81 12.33
CA SER A 203 -10.93 -10.44 11.00
C SER A 203 -9.62 -11.13 10.65
N LEU A 204 -8.49 -10.46 10.85
CA LEU A 204 -7.15 -11.02 10.62
C LEU A 204 -6.88 -12.21 11.54
N ALA A 205 -7.28 -12.10 12.81
CA ALA A 205 -7.13 -13.18 13.77
C ALA A 205 -8.02 -14.39 13.42
N ALA A 206 -9.22 -14.17 12.90
CA ALA A 206 -10.08 -15.25 12.41
C ALA A 206 -9.48 -15.94 11.20
N PHE A 207 -8.99 -15.17 10.23
CA PHE A 207 -8.29 -15.66 9.05
C PHE A 207 -7.05 -16.48 9.44
N GLY A 208 -6.14 -15.92 10.25
CA GLY A 208 -4.90 -16.58 10.66
C GLY A 208 -5.15 -17.88 11.44
N ARG A 209 -6.16 -17.92 12.32
CA ARG A 209 -6.52 -19.14 13.08
C ARG A 209 -7.04 -20.27 12.20
N ALA A 210 -7.65 -19.96 11.04
CA ALA A 210 -8.19 -20.97 10.14
C ALA A 210 -7.13 -21.60 9.23
N LEU A 211 -5.97 -20.97 9.06
CA LEU A 211 -4.95 -21.41 8.11
C LEU A 211 -4.30 -22.77 8.43
N PRO A 212 -3.90 -23.07 9.68
CA PRO A 212 -3.25 -24.35 9.99
C PRO A 212 -4.09 -25.58 9.65
N ASP A 213 -5.40 -25.49 9.87
CA ASP A 213 -6.32 -26.61 9.58
C ASP A 213 -6.48 -26.86 8.07
N GLN A 214 -6.20 -25.85 7.23
CA GLN A 214 -6.33 -25.94 5.77
C GLN A 214 -5.01 -26.34 5.08
N ALA A 215 -3.88 -26.26 5.76
CA ALA A 215 -2.57 -26.54 5.19
C ALA A 215 -2.43 -27.96 4.58
N PRO A 216 -2.92 -29.03 5.22
CA PRO A 216 -2.82 -30.39 4.65
C PRO A 216 -3.53 -30.51 3.30
N ASP A 217 -4.74 -29.99 3.16
CA ASP A 217 -5.53 -30.06 1.93
C ASP A 217 -4.88 -29.23 0.81
N LEU A 218 -4.39 -28.04 1.14
CA LEU A 218 -3.69 -27.14 0.20
C LEU A 218 -2.43 -27.80 -0.37
N LEU A 219 -1.59 -28.40 0.48
CA LEU A 219 -0.34 -29.05 0.07
C LEU A 219 -0.63 -30.36 -0.69
N ALA A 220 -1.55 -31.21 -0.19
CA ALA A 220 -1.88 -32.48 -0.83
C ALA A 220 -2.46 -32.29 -2.24
N ARG A 221 -3.23 -31.24 -2.43
CA ARG A 221 -3.81 -30.87 -3.73
C ARG A 221 -2.76 -30.57 -4.80
N CYS A 222 -1.61 -30.03 -4.38
CA CYS A 222 -0.48 -29.67 -5.25
C CYS A 222 0.66 -30.71 -5.21
N PHE A 223 0.40 -31.94 -4.71
CA PHE A 223 1.36 -33.02 -4.71
C PHE A 223 0.88 -34.15 -5.63
N GLU A 224 1.49 -34.28 -6.79
CA GLU A 224 1.09 -35.25 -7.82
C GLU A 224 2.31 -36.04 -8.32
N ASP A 225 2.13 -37.34 -8.53
CA ASP A 225 3.18 -38.21 -9.11
C ASP A 225 4.54 -38.18 -8.36
N GLY A 226 4.51 -37.96 -7.03
CA GLY A 226 5.72 -37.91 -6.20
C GLY A 226 6.46 -36.58 -6.25
N ARG A 227 5.82 -35.51 -6.72
CA ARG A 227 6.41 -34.16 -6.80
C ARG A 227 5.41 -33.06 -6.46
N PHE A 228 5.89 -31.94 -5.99
CA PHE A 228 5.10 -30.74 -5.89
C PHE A 228 4.95 -30.06 -7.27
N VAL A 229 3.76 -29.60 -7.56
CA VAL A 229 3.38 -28.79 -8.73
C VAL A 229 2.75 -27.49 -8.22
N ASP A 230 2.91 -26.40 -8.95
CA ASP A 230 2.30 -25.13 -8.51
C ASP A 230 0.77 -25.25 -8.43
N ARG A 231 0.15 -25.83 -9.46
CA ARG A 231 -1.31 -26.00 -9.58
C ARG A 231 -1.64 -27.43 -10.03
N PRO A 232 -2.78 -27.99 -9.62
CA PRO A 232 -3.16 -29.35 -10.03
C PRO A 232 -3.29 -29.48 -11.54
N ALA A 233 -2.75 -30.56 -12.11
CA ALA A 233 -2.84 -30.85 -13.54
C ALA A 233 -4.29 -31.00 -14.03
N ALA A 234 -5.19 -31.45 -13.15
CA ALA A 234 -6.63 -31.52 -13.43
C ALA A 234 -7.26 -30.14 -13.74
N ALA A 235 -6.68 -29.06 -13.24
CA ALA A 235 -7.20 -27.70 -13.42
C ALA A 235 -6.52 -26.93 -14.57
N VAL A 236 -5.21 -27.15 -14.79
CA VAL A 236 -4.40 -26.36 -15.74
C VAL A 236 -3.71 -27.18 -16.83
N GLY A 237 -3.86 -28.49 -16.81
CA GLY A 237 -3.09 -29.41 -17.64
C GLY A 237 -1.72 -29.76 -17.04
N PRO A 238 -0.99 -30.70 -17.66
CA PRO A 238 0.30 -31.16 -17.17
C PRO A 238 1.34 -30.02 -17.13
N LEU A 239 1.97 -29.83 -15.98
CA LEU A 239 3.06 -28.88 -15.80
C LEU A 239 4.42 -29.59 -15.94
N ALA A 240 5.41 -28.89 -16.50
CA ALA A 240 6.79 -29.38 -16.52
C ALA A 240 7.32 -29.49 -15.08
N PRO A 241 8.25 -30.44 -14.81
CA PRO A 241 8.97 -30.47 -13.55
C PRO A 241 9.72 -29.16 -13.30
N ALA A 242 9.65 -28.66 -12.07
CA ALA A 242 10.33 -27.46 -11.66
C ALA A 242 10.68 -27.53 -10.15
N ILE A 243 11.73 -26.83 -9.75
CA ILE A 243 12.20 -26.80 -8.36
C ILE A 243 11.34 -25.86 -7.51
N ARG A 244 10.88 -24.76 -8.08
CA ARG A 244 10.14 -23.73 -7.33
C ARG A 244 8.96 -24.27 -6.52
N PRO A 245 8.06 -25.14 -7.04
CA PRO A 245 6.96 -25.67 -6.26
C PRO A 245 7.38 -26.42 -4.98
N TRP A 246 8.59 -27.00 -4.96
CA TRP A 246 9.13 -27.62 -3.76
C TRP A 246 9.49 -26.58 -2.70
N SER A 247 10.14 -25.49 -3.10
CA SER A 247 10.47 -24.37 -2.22
C SER A 247 9.21 -23.73 -1.66
N ASP A 248 8.22 -23.43 -2.53
CA ASP A 248 6.95 -22.82 -2.15
C ASP A 248 6.16 -23.73 -1.16
N ALA A 249 6.18 -25.07 -1.38
CA ALA A 249 5.54 -26.02 -0.46
C ALA A 249 6.22 -26.07 0.92
N ILE A 250 7.55 -26.02 0.97
CA ILE A 250 8.33 -25.97 2.22
C ILE A 250 8.01 -24.68 2.98
N GLU A 251 8.06 -23.55 2.32
CA GLU A 251 7.77 -22.25 2.93
C GLU A 251 6.33 -22.17 3.45
N LEU A 252 5.35 -22.65 2.67
CA LEU A 252 3.94 -22.69 3.08
C LEU A 252 3.70 -23.64 4.26
N ALA A 253 4.26 -24.85 4.24
CA ALA A 253 4.12 -25.77 5.35
C ALA A 253 4.62 -25.12 6.65
N HIS A 254 5.82 -24.55 6.60
CA HIS A 254 6.40 -23.86 7.75
C HIS A 254 5.57 -22.63 8.18
N LEU A 255 5.15 -21.80 7.23
CA LEU A 255 4.36 -20.60 7.51
C LEU A 255 3.04 -20.92 8.22
N LEU A 256 2.36 -21.99 7.78
CA LEU A 256 1.02 -22.34 8.22
C LEU A 256 1.02 -23.24 9.48
N THR A 257 2.02 -24.09 9.64
CA THR A 257 2.02 -25.11 10.70
C THR A 257 3.28 -25.10 11.58
N GLY A 258 4.35 -24.43 11.17
CA GLY A 258 5.67 -24.51 11.79
C GLY A 258 6.43 -25.80 11.45
N GLU A 259 5.88 -26.67 10.61
CA GLU A 259 6.42 -28.00 10.28
C GLU A 259 6.86 -28.09 8.81
N VAL A 260 7.44 -29.22 8.42
CA VAL A 260 7.74 -29.55 7.03
C VAL A 260 6.50 -30.11 6.30
N PRO A 261 6.49 -30.17 4.96
CA PRO A 261 5.39 -30.80 4.23
C PRO A 261 5.14 -32.24 4.68
N PRO A 262 3.87 -32.69 4.78
CA PRO A 262 3.53 -34.04 5.23
C PRO A 262 4.22 -35.14 4.40
N GLY A 263 4.78 -36.12 5.07
CA GLY A 263 5.47 -37.27 4.44
C GLY A 263 6.95 -37.04 4.14
N PHE A 264 7.50 -35.88 4.51
CA PHE A 264 8.92 -35.55 4.35
C PHE A 264 9.57 -35.21 5.69
N ASP A 265 10.89 -35.24 5.70
CA ASP A 265 11.72 -34.67 6.76
C ASP A 265 12.69 -33.62 6.20
N ALA A 266 13.22 -32.78 7.07
CA ALA A 266 14.07 -31.65 6.69
C ALA A 266 15.37 -32.10 5.99
N ASP A 267 15.94 -33.24 6.39
CA ASP A 267 17.19 -33.76 5.78
C ASP A 267 16.95 -34.30 4.38
N ASP A 268 15.81 -34.99 4.14
CA ASP A 268 15.43 -35.47 2.82
C ASP A 268 15.17 -34.31 1.86
N LEU A 269 14.39 -33.32 2.30
CA LEU A 269 14.09 -32.12 1.48
C LEU A 269 15.37 -31.34 1.15
N ALA A 270 16.26 -31.12 2.10
CA ALA A 270 17.51 -30.42 1.87
C ALA A 270 18.42 -31.18 0.88
N ARG A 271 18.51 -32.51 1.02
CA ARG A 271 19.26 -33.36 0.08
C ARG A 271 18.69 -33.28 -1.33
N ARG A 272 17.37 -33.28 -1.50
CA ARG A 272 16.70 -33.15 -2.79
C ARG A 272 16.99 -31.78 -3.42
N LEU A 273 16.86 -30.68 -2.66
CA LEU A 273 17.12 -29.32 -3.12
C LEU A 273 18.58 -29.13 -3.55
N ASN A 274 19.53 -29.71 -2.80
CA ASN A 274 20.96 -29.62 -3.11
C ASN A 274 21.44 -30.60 -4.21
N ALA A 275 20.63 -31.61 -4.55
CA ALA A 275 21.06 -32.66 -5.49
C ALA A 275 21.40 -32.17 -6.90
N LEU A 276 20.85 -31.02 -7.33
CA LEU A 276 21.16 -30.39 -8.61
C LEU A 276 22.14 -29.22 -8.50
N GLN A 277 22.66 -28.92 -7.30
CA GLN A 277 23.62 -27.82 -7.14
C GLN A 277 24.90 -28.12 -7.89
N ASP A 278 25.32 -27.23 -8.77
CA ASP A 278 26.59 -27.33 -9.50
C ASP A 278 27.73 -26.90 -8.56
N PRO A 279 28.68 -27.81 -8.25
CA PRO A 279 29.77 -27.51 -7.31
C PRO A 279 30.73 -26.43 -7.79
N ALA A 280 30.79 -26.18 -9.10
CA ALA A 280 31.69 -25.19 -9.69
C ALA A 280 31.15 -23.76 -9.59
N THR A 281 29.85 -23.59 -9.68
CA THR A 281 29.18 -22.28 -9.65
C THR A 281 28.40 -22.01 -8.38
N GLY A 282 27.99 -23.09 -7.69
CA GLY A 282 27.08 -23.03 -6.55
C GLY A 282 25.60 -22.83 -6.93
N LEU A 283 25.29 -22.77 -8.24
CA LEU A 283 23.92 -22.53 -8.73
C LEU A 283 23.12 -23.82 -8.84
N ILE A 284 21.79 -23.69 -8.79
CA ILE A 284 20.86 -24.79 -9.02
C ILE A 284 20.06 -24.48 -10.30
N PRO A 285 20.27 -25.21 -11.40
CA PRO A 285 19.45 -25.09 -12.60
C PRO A 285 18.04 -25.63 -12.35
N ASP A 286 17.10 -25.34 -13.25
CA ASP A 286 15.80 -25.98 -13.23
C ASP A 286 15.90 -27.48 -13.52
N GLY A 287 15.00 -28.28 -12.94
CA GLY A 287 15.03 -29.71 -13.10
C GLY A 287 14.00 -30.45 -12.28
N ASP A 288 14.08 -31.78 -12.29
CA ASP A 288 13.21 -32.67 -11.50
C ASP A 288 13.98 -33.25 -10.32
N ILE A 289 13.48 -33.05 -9.11
CA ILE A 289 14.00 -33.60 -7.84
C ILE A 289 13.02 -34.60 -7.19
N SER A 290 12.05 -35.09 -7.95
CA SER A 290 11.13 -36.14 -7.51
C SER A 290 11.83 -37.51 -7.38
N ASP A 291 11.14 -38.49 -6.81
CA ASP A 291 11.63 -39.88 -6.69
C ASP A 291 11.87 -40.57 -8.05
N ARG A 292 11.40 -39.96 -9.16
CA ARG A 292 11.58 -40.50 -10.51
C ARG A 292 12.95 -40.24 -11.14
N GLY A 293 13.78 -39.48 -10.45
CA GLY A 293 15.17 -39.23 -10.81
C GLY A 293 15.48 -37.78 -11.15
N LEU A 294 16.77 -37.46 -11.00
CA LEU A 294 17.33 -36.15 -11.31
C LEU A 294 17.48 -35.98 -12.84
N GLN A 295 16.73 -35.03 -13.39
CA GLN A 295 16.90 -34.60 -14.78
C GLN A 295 17.46 -33.19 -14.79
N ASN A 296 18.65 -33.01 -15.36
CA ASN A 296 19.31 -31.69 -15.47
C ASN A 296 19.39 -31.25 -16.95
N PRO A 297 18.44 -30.41 -17.42
CA PRO A 297 18.45 -29.96 -18.81
C PRO A 297 19.20 -28.67 -19.08
N ALA A 298 19.60 -27.87 -18.09
CA ALA A 298 19.85 -26.44 -18.30
C ALA A 298 21.27 -25.94 -17.99
N ARG A 299 22.33 -26.75 -18.22
CA ARG A 299 23.73 -26.29 -18.06
C ARG A 299 24.08 -25.03 -18.87
N TYR A 300 23.38 -24.78 -19.98
CA TYR A 300 23.61 -23.61 -20.83
C TYR A 300 23.30 -22.29 -20.09
N GLU A 301 22.25 -22.22 -19.26
CA GLU A 301 21.93 -21.02 -18.50
C GLU A 301 22.99 -20.68 -17.45
N LEU A 302 23.56 -21.71 -16.80
CA LEU A 302 24.61 -21.52 -15.78
C LEU A 302 25.89 -20.88 -16.36
N GLU A 303 26.21 -21.15 -17.61
CA GLU A 303 27.44 -20.67 -18.25
C GLU A 303 27.28 -19.28 -18.89
N HIS A 304 26.07 -18.94 -19.36
CA HIS A 304 25.85 -17.75 -20.17
C HIS A 304 24.99 -16.67 -19.53
N ARG A 305 24.11 -17.04 -18.56
CA ARG A 305 23.20 -16.12 -17.90
C ARG A 305 22.98 -16.51 -16.42
N PRO A 306 24.02 -16.53 -15.61
CA PRO A 306 23.98 -17.14 -14.27
C PRO A 306 23.01 -16.43 -13.30
N PHE A 307 22.70 -15.16 -13.53
CA PHE A 307 21.80 -14.37 -12.68
C PHE A 307 20.46 -14.04 -13.35
N ASP A 308 20.26 -14.51 -14.58
CA ASP A 308 19.01 -14.34 -15.31
C ASP A 308 18.30 -15.69 -15.42
N GLY A 309 16.98 -15.71 -15.33
CA GLY A 309 16.20 -16.94 -15.44
C GLY A 309 16.10 -17.75 -14.13
N SER A 310 15.84 -19.06 -14.28
CA SER A 310 15.51 -19.97 -13.17
C SER A 310 16.65 -20.10 -12.17
N ALA A 311 17.89 -20.27 -12.61
CA ALA A 311 19.03 -20.46 -11.73
C ALA A 311 19.27 -19.25 -10.81
N GLY A 312 19.14 -18.03 -11.34
CA GLY A 312 19.21 -16.81 -10.54
C GLY A 312 18.10 -16.76 -9.49
N TYR A 313 16.87 -17.13 -9.87
CA TYR A 313 15.76 -17.17 -8.93
C TYR A 313 15.90 -18.28 -7.87
N HIS A 314 16.52 -19.42 -8.19
CA HIS A 314 16.75 -20.51 -7.24
C HIS A 314 17.73 -20.15 -6.12
N ILE A 315 18.61 -19.15 -6.32
CA ILE A 315 19.42 -18.60 -5.22
C ILE A 315 18.51 -18.14 -4.07
N LEU A 316 17.41 -17.49 -4.42
CA LEU A 316 16.43 -17.03 -3.42
C LEU A 316 15.55 -18.18 -2.96
N SER A 317 14.76 -18.77 -3.87
CA SER A 317 13.70 -19.71 -3.49
C SER A 317 14.26 -20.94 -2.77
N VAL A 318 15.35 -21.55 -3.27
CA VAL A 318 16.00 -22.68 -2.62
C VAL A 318 16.77 -22.23 -1.37
N GLY A 319 17.48 -21.11 -1.43
CA GLY A 319 18.25 -20.61 -0.29
C GLY A 319 17.39 -20.30 0.93
N TYR A 320 16.20 -19.75 0.72
CA TYR A 320 15.25 -19.51 1.81
C TYR A 320 14.50 -20.77 2.24
N ALA A 321 14.15 -21.68 1.32
CA ALA A 321 13.58 -22.97 1.69
C ALA A 321 14.55 -23.77 2.59
N LEU A 322 15.85 -23.82 2.23
CA LEU A 322 16.88 -24.41 3.06
C LEU A 322 17.01 -23.72 4.43
N LYS A 323 16.98 -22.39 4.45
CA LYS A 323 16.97 -21.63 5.73
C LYS A 323 15.79 -22.00 6.62
N VAL A 324 14.60 -22.13 6.05
CA VAL A 324 13.38 -22.53 6.77
C VAL A 324 13.53 -23.95 7.35
N LEU A 325 14.18 -24.85 6.62
CA LEU A 325 14.51 -26.21 7.09
C LEU A 325 15.65 -26.25 8.13
N GLY A 326 16.28 -25.10 8.45
CA GLY A 326 17.48 -25.07 9.30
C GLY A 326 18.72 -25.65 8.61
N LYS A 327 18.77 -25.60 7.30
CA LYS A 327 19.83 -26.14 6.43
C LYS A 327 20.45 -25.05 5.57
N THR A 328 21.50 -25.41 4.83
CA THR A 328 22.27 -24.53 3.94
C THR A 328 22.46 -25.18 2.58
N PHE A 329 22.91 -24.40 1.60
CA PHE A 329 23.51 -24.96 0.38
C PHE A 329 24.69 -25.86 0.72
N GLU A 330 24.95 -26.88 -0.09
CA GLU A 330 26.12 -27.76 0.04
C GLU A 330 27.41 -27.06 -0.38
N HIS A 331 27.31 -26.21 -1.41
CA HIS A 331 28.44 -25.45 -1.96
C HIS A 331 28.16 -23.94 -1.94
N PRO A 332 29.17 -23.10 -1.68
CA PRO A 332 29.01 -21.66 -1.77
C PRO A 332 28.69 -21.24 -3.21
N ILE A 333 28.03 -20.08 -3.38
CA ILE A 333 27.70 -19.54 -4.69
C ILE A 333 28.94 -18.81 -5.23
N THR A 334 29.87 -19.62 -5.83
CA THR A 334 31.21 -19.17 -6.19
C THR A 334 31.24 -18.21 -7.38
N ILE A 335 30.23 -18.25 -8.23
CA ILE A 335 30.15 -17.38 -9.40
C ILE A 335 30.13 -15.89 -9.05
N VAL A 336 29.54 -15.53 -7.91
CA VAL A 336 29.55 -14.14 -7.40
C VAL A 336 30.93 -13.76 -6.90
N GLN A 337 31.62 -14.66 -6.18
CA GLN A 337 32.95 -14.41 -5.64
C GLN A 337 34.01 -14.23 -6.70
N SER A 338 33.91 -15.01 -7.78
CA SER A 338 34.87 -14.99 -8.91
C SER A 338 34.65 -13.81 -9.86
N LEU A 339 33.60 -13.01 -9.67
CA LEU A 339 33.27 -11.86 -10.52
C LEU A 339 34.07 -10.63 -10.07
N PRO A 340 35.03 -10.14 -10.87
CA PRO A 340 35.78 -8.95 -10.54
C PRO A 340 34.86 -7.71 -10.41
N ASP A 341 35.09 -6.84 -9.43
CA ASP A 341 34.27 -5.65 -9.16
C ASP A 341 33.99 -4.81 -10.42
N ARG A 342 35.02 -4.64 -11.27
CA ARG A 342 34.92 -3.90 -12.54
C ARG A 342 33.98 -4.59 -13.54
N GLU A 343 33.97 -5.91 -13.58
CA GLU A 343 33.12 -6.69 -14.49
C GLU A 343 31.68 -6.69 -14.00
N LEU A 344 31.49 -6.77 -12.67
CA LEU A 344 30.15 -6.60 -12.06
C LEU A 344 29.57 -5.22 -12.39
N VAL A 345 30.32 -4.15 -12.19
CA VAL A 345 29.86 -2.78 -12.52
C VAL A 345 29.56 -2.67 -14.02
N ALA A 346 30.41 -3.20 -14.90
CA ALA A 346 30.16 -3.19 -16.35
C ALA A 346 28.90 -3.99 -16.73
N ALA A 347 28.65 -5.11 -16.08
CA ALA A 347 27.44 -5.91 -16.29
C ALA A 347 26.18 -5.13 -15.83
N LEU A 348 26.22 -4.42 -14.71
CA LEU A 348 25.12 -3.59 -14.23
C LEU A 348 24.85 -2.40 -15.16
N GLU A 349 25.89 -1.74 -15.66
CA GLU A 349 25.78 -0.61 -16.62
C GLU A 349 25.23 -1.07 -17.98
N SER A 350 25.48 -2.30 -18.39
CA SER A 350 25.02 -2.83 -19.68
C SER A 350 23.54 -3.24 -19.68
N ARG A 351 22.89 -3.28 -18.52
CA ARG A 351 21.47 -3.66 -18.41
C ARG A 351 20.56 -2.54 -18.90
N ASP A 352 19.44 -2.95 -19.47
CA ASP A 352 18.37 -2.01 -19.86
C ASP A 352 17.52 -1.61 -18.64
N TRP A 353 17.94 -0.56 -17.95
CA TRP A 353 17.21 0.03 -16.83
C TRP A 353 15.99 0.86 -17.25
N GLY A 354 15.80 1.07 -18.55
CA GLY A 354 14.61 1.70 -19.12
C GLY A 354 13.48 0.70 -19.30
N ALA A 355 13.50 0.00 -20.43
CA ALA A 355 12.41 -0.88 -20.84
C ALA A 355 12.36 -2.23 -20.07
N HIS A 356 13.48 -2.68 -19.46
CA HIS A 356 13.59 -3.98 -18.79
C HIS A 356 14.12 -3.85 -17.35
N ALA A 357 13.70 -2.78 -16.64
CA ALA A 357 14.12 -2.53 -15.26
C ALA A 357 13.73 -3.67 -14.30
N TRP A 358 12.60 -4.33 -14.53
CA TRP A 358 12.17 -5.49 -13.75
C TRP A 358 13.18 -6.64 -13.81
N GLY A 359 13.59 -7.07 -15.01
CA GLY A 359 14.61 -8.10 -15.21
C GLY A 359 15.99 -7.69 -14.68
N SER A 360 16.35 -6.41 -14.85
CA SER A 360 17.60 -5.85 -14.30
C SER A 360 17.61 -5.89 -12.77
N GLY A 361 16.50 -5.56 -12.13
CA GLY A 361 16.32 -5.66 -10.68
C GLY A 361 16.37 -7.10 -10.17
N ALA A 362 15.82 -8.07 -10.93
CA ALA A 362 15.85 -9.48 -10.57
C ALA A 362 17.29 -10.05 -10.56
N ALA A 363 18.14 -9.62 -11.49
CA ALA A 363 19.55 -10.03 -11.47
C ALA A 363 20.32 -9.43 -10.28
N VAL A 364 20.04 -8.16 -9.92
CA VAL A 364 20.60 -7.54 -8.70
C VAL A 364 20.15 -8.29 -7.44
N ASP A 365 18.88 -8.68 -7.39
CA ASP A 365 18.34 -9.51 -6.32
C ASP A 365 19.10 -10.82 -6.14
N ALA A 366 19.33 -11.55 -7.25
CA ALA A 366 20.09 -12.80 -7.23
C ALA A 366 21.54 -12.60 -6.75
N ILE A 367 22.23 -11.57 -7.24
CA ILE A 367 23.61 -11.26 -6.85
C ILE A 367 23.68 -10.87 -5.36
N GLY A 368 22.80 -9.97 -4.89
CA GLY A 368 22.79 -9.54 -3.50
C GLY A 368 22.45 -10.68 -2.55
N THR A 369 21.47 -11.52 -2.90
CA THR A 369 21.11 -12.71 -2.12
C THR A 369 22.24 -13.75 -2.09
N ALA A 370 22.96 -13.97 -3.21
CA ALA A 370 24.13 -14.84 -3.24
C ALA A 370 25.22 -14.36 -2.27
N CYS A 371 25.50 -13.05 -2.26
CA CYS A 371 26.44 -12.47 -1.30
C CYS A 371 25.97 -12.69 0.16
N ALA A 372 24.68 -12.46 0.43
CA ALA A 372 24.13 -12.63 1.77
C ALA A 372 24.22 -14.07 2.27
N ILE A 373 23.89 -15.04 1.42
CA ILE A 373 24.00 -16.48 1.72
C ILE A 373 25.45 -16.88 1.96
N ASN A 374 26.37 -16.46 1.09
CA ASN A 374 27.79 -16.79 1.25
C ASN A 374 28.38 -16.23 2.55
N ILE A 375 27.97 -15.03 2.96
CA ILE A 375 28.37 -14.43 4.24
C ILE A 375 27.77 -15.22 5.41
N ARG A 376 26.47 -15.49 5.38
CA ARG A 376 25.78 -16.16 6.47
C ARG A 376 26.20 -17.60 6.67
N ASP A 377 26.24 -18.39 5.58
CA ASP A 377 26.34 -19.86 5.64
C ASP A 377 27.79 -20.35 5.49
N PHE A 378 28.63 -19.61 4.76
CA PHE A 378 30.02 -20.01 4.46
C PHE A 378 31.07 -19.10 5.13
N GLY A 379 30.61 -18.08 5.89
CA GLY A 379 31.50 -17.22 6.67
C GLY A 379 32.42 -16.34 5.83
N HIS A 380 32.02 -15.99 4.59
CA HIS A 380 32.81 -15.10 3.74
C HIS A 380 32.99 -13.73 4.38
N ARG A 381 34.23 -13.24 4.36
CA ARG A 381 34.65 -12.01 5.01
C ARG A 381 35.35 -11.07 4.02
N PHE A 382 35.60 -9.85 4.50
CA PHE A 382 36.26 -8.83 3.70
C PHE A 382 37.72 -9.17 3.39
N ASP A 383 38.42 -9.77 4.32
CA ASP A 383 39.83 -10.11 4.24
C ASP A 383 40.14 -11.28 3.30
N ASP A 384 39.17 -12.12 2.98
CA ASP A 384 39.28 -13.21 1.99
C ASP A 384 38.81 -12.81 0.57
N GLY A 385 38.40 -11.53 0.39
CA GLY A 385 37.87 -11.02 -0.87
C GLY A 385 36.41 -11.43 -1.16
N GLY A 386 35.79 -12.21 -0.27
CA GLY A 386 34.45 -12.77 -0.48
C GLY A 386 33.31 -11.75 -0.49
N VAL A 387 33.55 -10.55 0.05
CA VAL A 387 32.56 -9.46 0.10
C VAL A 387 32.82 -8.32 -0.89
N GLY A 388 33.89 -8.36 -1.67
CA GLY A 388 34.21 -7.34 -2.67
C GLY A 388 33.03 -7.04 -3.62
N PRO A 389 32.43 -8.06 -4.25
CA PRO A 389 31.28 -7.89 -5.13
C PRO A 389 30.08 -7.20 -4.45
N LEU A 390 29.85 -7.44 -3.15
CA LEU A 390 28.81 -6.75 -2.39
C LEU A 390 29.07 -5.24 -2.28
N TYR A 391 30.31 -4.85 -1.98
CA TYR A 391 30.66 -3.42 -1.88
C TYR A 391 30.58 -2.72 -3.23
N ALA A 392 31.03 -3.39 -4.31
CA ALA A 392 30.90 -2.87 -5.67
C ALA A 392 29.42 -2.70 -6.07
N LEU A 393 28.57 -3.69 -5.76
CA LEU A 393 27.14 -3.63 -5.97
C LEU A 393 26.49 -2.47 -5.21
N MET A 394 26.71 -2.39 -3.90
CA MET A 394 26.10 -1.34 -3.07
C MET A 394 26.60 0.05 -3.43
N GLY A 395 27.88 0.20 -3.78
CA GLY A 395 28.45 1.46 -4.26
C GLY A 395 27.80 1.90 -5.58
N TRP A 396 27.63 0.99 -6.53
CA TRP A 396 26.95 1.28 -7.78
C TRP A 396 25.49 1.67 -7.57
N LEU A 397 24.76 0.90 -6.76
CA LEU A 397 23.37 1.19 -6.43
C LEU A 397 23.21 2.58 -5.82
N SER A 398 24.04 2.94 -4.85
CA SER A 398 23.99 4.25 -4.20
C SER A 398 24.29 5.40 -5.17
N ALA A 399 25.20 5.18 -6.13
CA ALA A 399 25.60 6.19 -7.11
C ALA A 399 24.61 6.36 -8.27
N ARG A 400 23.71 5.38 -8.50
CA ARG A 400 22.81 5.33 -9.65
C ARG A 400 21.34 5.49 -9.30
N SER A 401 20.96 5.55 -8.02
CA SER A 401 19.60 5.83 -7.64
C SER A 401 19.21 7.27 -7.99
N SER A 402 18.02 7.46 -8.52
CA SER A 402 17.50 8.79 -8.88
C SER A 402 17.04 9.56 -7.65
N GLU A 403 17.61 10.72 -7.37
CA GLU A 403 17.16 11.61 -6.27
C GLU A 403 15.71 12.07 -6.43
N THR A 404 15.23 12.18 -7.68
CA THR A 404 13.90 12.69 -7.98
C THR A 404 12.81 11.64 -7.92
N THR A 405 13.11 10.39 -8.28
CA THR A 405 12.12 9.29 -8.32
C THR A 405 12.39 8.20 -7.28
N GLY A 406 13.61 8.13 -6.74
CA GLY A 406 14.07 7.06 -5.86
C GLY A 406 14.33 5.74 -6.58
N MET A 407 14.19 5.67 -7.91
CA MET A 407 14.24 4.44 -8.70
C MET A 407 15.58 4.24 -9.42
N TRP A 408 15.84 2.99 -9.85
CA TRP A 408 16.88 2.57 -10.80
C TRP A 408 16.25 2.24 -12.15
N GLY A 409 15.34 3.06 -12.61
CA GLY A 409 14.62 2.90 -13.87
C GLY A 409 13.88 4.18 -14.18
N ALA A 410 13.22 4.20 -15.33
CA ALA A 410 12.47 5.35 -15.78
C ALA A 410 11.02 4.97 -16.12
N ARG A 411 10.12 5.95 -16.02
CA ARG A 411 8.75 5.82 -16.49
C ARG A 411 8.74 5.59 -18.00
N GLN A 412 7.97 4.61 -18.45
CA GLN A 412 7.80 4.28 -19.87
C GLN A 412 6.49 4.86 -20.40
N ASP A 413 6.43 5.14 -21.70
CA ASP A 413 5.24 5.71 -22.32
C ASP A 413 4.06 4.73 -22.38
N ASP A 414 4.34 3.45 -22.54
CA ASP A 414 3.38 2.36 -22.71
C ASP A 414 2.98 1.66 -21.39
N THR A 415 3.93 1.51 -20.46
CA THR A 415 3.75 0.73 -19.22
C THR A 415 3.84 1.59 -17.95
N GLY A 416 3.94 2.91 -18.08
CA GLY A 416 4.04 3.79 -16.92
C GLY A 416 5.24 3.47 -16.03
N TRP A 417 5.01 3.31 -14.74
CA TRP A 417 6.04 2.98 -13.75
C TRP A 417 6.22 1.48 -13.53
N LEU A 418 5.46 0.61 -14.19
CA LEU A 418 5.43 -0.83 -13.92
C LEU A 418 6.82 -1.46 -13.89
N GLN A 419 7.63 -1.25 -14.93
CA GLN A 419 8.97 -1.83 -15.02
C GLN A 419 9.91 -1.32 -13.91
N ALA A 420 9.86 -0.01 -13.64
CA ALA A 420 10.73 0.62 -12.65
C ALA A 420 10.35 0.23 -11.22
N VAL A 421 9.06 0.17 -10.88
CA VAL A 421 8.59 -0.19 -9.53
C VAL A 421 8.82 -1.68 -9.26
N ASN A 422 8.53 -2.56 -10.22
CA ASN A 422 8.78 -3.99 -10.06
C ASN A 422 10.30 -4.30 -9.98
N GLY A 423 11.12 -3.58 -10.76
CA GLY A 423 12.57 -3.65 -10.65
C GLY A 423 13.11 -3.13 -9.31
N PHE A 424 12.55 -2.04 -8.82
CA PHE A 424 12.88 -1.47 -7.51
C PHE A 424 12.63 -2.45 -6.37
N TYR A 425 11.45 -3.10 -6.35
CA TYR A 425 11.15 -4.12 -5.35
C TYR A 425 12.19 -5.25 -5.37
N ARG A 426 12.43 -5.85 -6.55
CA ARG A 426 13.39 -6.96 -6.69
C ARG A 426 14.77 -6.56 -6.17
N LEU A 427 15.28 -5.46 -6.67
CA LEU A 427 16.59 -4.93 -6.30
C LEU A 427 16.69 -4.68 -4.78
N THR A 428 15.72 -3.97 -4.20
CA THR A 428 15.78 -3.60 -2.78
C THR A 428 15.57 -4.78 -1.86
N ARG A 429 14.79 -5.79 -2.26
CA ARG A 429 14.66 -7.05 -1.51
C ARG A 429 16.00 -7.76 -1.38
N GLY A 430 16.70 -7.96 -2.49
CA GLY A 430 17.98 -8.68 -2.51
C GLY A 430 19.16 -7.92 -1.92
N THR A 431 19.00 -6.62 -1.67
CA THR A 431 20.08 -5.76 -1.17
C THR A 431 19.70 -5.05 0.12
N TYR A 432 19.09 -3.88 0.06
CA TYR A 432 18.81 -3.03 1.23
C TYR A 432 18.05 -3.76 2.34
N ALA A 433 17.01 -4.50 2.00
CA ALA A 433 16.21 -5.23 2.97
C ALA A 433 17.00 -6.38 3.62
N GLN A 434 17.71 -7.20 2.82
CA GLN A 434 18.47 -8.34 3.34
C GLN A 434 19.67 -7.96 4.20
N PHE A 435 20.24 -6.78 3.97
CA PHE A 435 21.38 -6.27 4.74
C PHE A 435 21.00 -5.25 5.82
N GLY A 436 19.72 -4.96 5.99
CA GLY A 436 19.23 -3.98 6.98
C GLY A 436 19.69 -2.55 6.70
N LEU A 437 19.92 -2.19 5.44
CA LEU A 437 20.41 -0.88 5.03
C LEU A 437 19.25 0.07 4.70
N PRO A 438 19.42 1.37 4.97
CA PRO A 438 18.44 2.37 4.60
C PRO A 438 18.41 2.59 3.08
N LEU A 439 17.21 2.86 2.53
CA LEU A 439 17.06 3.29 1.14
C LEU A 439 17.70 4.67 0.93
N PRO A 440 18.30 4.94 -0.25
CA PRO A 440 18.95 6.24 -0.51
C PRO A 440 17.96 7.42 -0.52
N HIS A 441 16.78 7.26 -1.12
CA HIS A 441 15.80 8.32 -1.32
C HIS A 441 14.38 7.85 -0.97
N PRO A 442 14.06 7.57 0.32
CA PRO A 442 12.81 6.91 0.71
C PRO A 442 11.55 7.71 0.35
N GLU A 443 11.56 9.04 0.51
CA GLU A 443 10.40 9.88 0.18
C GLU A 443 10.12 9.95 -1.32
N ALA A 444 11.18 10.04 -2.14
CA ALA A 444 11.05 10.00 -3.59
C ALA A 444 10.52 8.63 -4.05
N SER A 445 11.01 7.55 -3.45
CA SER A 445 10.52 6.18 -3.72
C SER A 445 9.04 6.04 -3.37
N ILE A 446 8.62 6.48 -2.17
CA ILE A 446 7.19 6.44 -1.75
C ILE A 446 6.32 7.21 -2.74
N ARG A 447 6.72 8.41 -3.16
CA ARG A 447 5.95 9.20 -4.12
C ARG A 447 5.74 8.47 -5.43
N THR A 448 6.82 7.89 -6.02
CA THR A 448 6.76 7.16 -7.28
C THR A 448 5.93 5.87 -7.15
N VAL A 449 6.09 5.13 -6.06
CA VAL A 449 5.31 3.91 -5.79
C VAL A 449 3.82 4.23 -5.63
N LEU A 450 3.46 5.30 -4.92
CA LEU A 450 2.06 5.72 -4.77
C LEU A 450 1.47 6.25 -6.07
N GLU A 451 2.26 6.92 -6.93
CA GLU A 451 1.82 7.28 -8.28
C GLU A 451 1.51 6.02 -9.10
N HIS A 452 2.38 5.01 -9.07
CA HIS A 452 2.14 3.72 -9.72
C HIS A 452 0.93 2.98 -9.13
N ALA A 453 0.76 2.98 -7.82
CA ALA A 453 -0.36 2.34 -7.14
C ALA A 453 -1.74 2.87 -7.56
N ALA A 454 -1.79 4.06 -8.14
CA ALA A 454 -3.00 4.67 -8.69
C ALA A 454 -3.24 4.34 -10.18
N ASP A 455 -2.40 3.50 -10.81
CA ASP A 455 -2.56 3.13 -12.22
C ASP A 455 -3.79 2.23 -12.40
N PRO A 456 -4.75 2.59 -13.25
CA PRO A 456 -5.94 1.77 -13.51
C PRO A 456 -5.62 0.35 -14.03
N PHE A 457 -4.47 0.13 -14.64
CA PHE A 457 -4.03 -1.19 -15.07
C PHE A 457 -4.03 -2.20 -13.92
N LEU A 458 -3.63 -1.78 -12.70
CA LEU A 458 -3.58 -2.63 -11.52
C LEU A 458 -4.94 -3.15 -11.05
N GLU A 459 -6.04 -2.55 -11.51
CA GLU A 459 -7.39 -3.02 -11.22
C GLU A 459 -7.92 -4.04 -12.24
N THR A 460 -7.21 -4.24 -13.36
CA THR A 460 -7.57 -5.21 -14.40
C THR A 460 -7.24 -6.64 -13.99
N GLY A 461 -7.80 -7.63 -14.72
CA GLY A 461 -7.47 -9.05 -14.51
C GLY A 461 -5.98 -9.37 -14.73
N ASP A 462 -5.33 -8.69 -15.68
CA ASP A 462 -3.93 -8.88 -16.01
C ASP A 462 -2.99 -8.06 -15.10
N GLY A 463 -3.47 -6.96 -14.56
CA GLY A 463 -2.72 -6.07 -13.68
C GLY A 463 -2.78 -6.45 -12.20
N TYR A 464 -3.90 -7.02 -11.72
CA TYR A 464 -4.05 -7.43 -10.32
C TYR A 464 -3.43 -8.80 -10.08
N THR A 465 -2.12 -8.81 -9.93
CA THR A 465 -1.33 -10.03 -9.70
C THR A 465 -0.57 -9.95 -8.38
N ALA A 466 -0.19 -11.11 -7.83
CA ALA A 466 0.62 -11.18 -6.63
C ALA A 466 1.94 -10.40 -6.79
N CYS A 467 2.60 -10.46 -7.95
CA CYS A 467 3.81 -9.66 -8.19
C CYS A 467 3.53 -8.16 -8.09
N ASN A 468 2.56 -7.65 -8.83
CA ASN A 468 2.34 -6.20 -8.91
C ASN A 468 1.93 -5.60 -7.57
N ILE A 469 1.13 -6.31 -6.76
CA ILE A 469 0.72 -5.82 -5.43
C ILE A 469 1.88 -5.94 -4.43
N LEU A 470 2.67 -7.02 -4.48
CA LEU A 470 3.85 -7.18 -3.66
C LEU A 470 4.90 -6.09 -3.95
N ASP A 471 5.10 -5.81 -5.24
CA ASP A 471 6.06 -4.84 -5.74
C ASP A 471 5.69 -3.38 -5.37
N ILE A 472 4.47 -3.14 -4.88
CA ILE A 472 4.02 -1.89 -4.29
C ILE A 472 4.16 -1.91 -2.76
N ILE A 473 3.57 -2.93 -2.08
CA ILE A 473 3.53 -2.90 -0.62
C ILE A 473 4.90 -3.05 0.02
N HIS A 474 5.79 -3.90 -0.52
CA HIS A 474 7.11 -4.08 0.06
C HIS A 474 7.96 -2.80 0.03
N PRO A 475 8.06 -2.05 -1.08
CA PRO A 475 8.70 -0.73 -1.09
C PRO A 475 8.11 0.27 -0.10
N LEU A 476 6.79 0.37 -0.01
CA LEU A 476 6.13 1.26 0.96
C LEU A 476 6.48 0.86 2.40
N TRP A 477 6.40 -0.43 2.70
CA TRP A 477 6.74 -1.00 4.01
C TRP A 477 8.22 -0.77 4.37
N LEU A 478 9.13 -0.97 3.42
CA LEU A 478 10.56 -0.78 3.64
C LEU A 478 10.92 0.69 3.87
N ALA A 479 10.37 1.59 3.05
CA ALA A 479 10.61 3.03 3.16
C ALA A 479 9.98 3.65 4.41
N ALA A 480 8.83 3.14 4.86
CA ALA A 480 8.16 3.60 6.09
C ALA A 480 8.97 3.36 7.37
N LYS A 481 10.01 2.54 7.33
CA LYS A 481 10.97 2.39 8.45
C LYS A 481 11.86 3.62 8.64
N GLN A 482 11.88 4.55 7.67
CA GLN A 482 12.78 5.70 7.63
C GLN A 482 12.05 7.05 7.67
N THR A 483 10.80 7.11 7.22
CA THR A 483 10.03 8.36 7.08
C THR A 483 8.53 8.11 7.16
N ASP A 484 7.78 9.10 7.65
CA ASP A 484 6.31 9.12 7.64
C ASP A 484 5.74 9.82 6.39
N TYR A 485 6.58 10.19 5.42
CA TYR A 485 6.13 10.80 4.17
C TYR A 485 5.10 9.92 3.45
N GLY A 486 3.98 10.52 3.05
CA GLY A 486 2.90 9.81 2.34
C GLY A 486 2.16 8.74 3.16
N ARG A 487 2.42 8.62 4.47
CA ARG A 487 1.91 7.56 5.35
C ARG A 487 0.40 7.38 5.27
N ALA A 488 -0.37 8.45 5.42
CA ALA A 488 -1.83 8.38 5.38
C ALA A 488 -2.38 7.88 4.02
N HIS A 489 -1.73 8.27 2.90
CA HIS A 489 -2.10 7.80 1.57
C HIS A 489 -1.77 6.31 1.41
N GLY A 490 -0.57 5.90 1.84
CA GLY A 490 -0.16 4.49 1.84
C GLY A 490 -1.06 3.60 2.69
N GLU A 491 -1.47 4.06 3.89
CA GLU A 491 -2.38 3.32 4.77
C GLU A 491 -3.78 3.17 4.17
N ALA A 492 -4.31 4.21 3.53
CA ALA A 492 -5.60 4.13 2.84
C ALA A 492 -5.57 3.10 1.70
N TRP A 493 -4.49 3.10 0.89
CA TRP A 493 -4.27 2.11 -0.15
C TRP A 493 -4.10 0.70 0.44
N ALA A 494 -3.25 0.53 1.45
CA ALA A 494 -2.99 -0.76 2.08
C ALA A 494 -4.25 -1.39 2.68
N ARG A 495 -5.11 -0.59 3.30
CA ARG A 495 -6.39 -1.06 3.84
C ARG A 495 -7.32 -1.58 2.75
N ALA A 496 -7.47 -0.84 1.64
CA ALA A 496 -8.28 -1.27 0.50
C ALA A 496 -7.73 -2.55 -0.13
N GLN A 497 -6.40 -2.68 -0.25
CA GLN A 497 -5.78 -3.89 -0.79
C GLN A 497 -5.91 -5.09 0.16
N LEU A 498 -5.83 -4.89 1.47
CA LEU A 498 -5.98 -5.96 2.45
C LEU A 498 -7.39 -6.56 2.41
N ASP A 499 -8.43 -5.71 2.39
CA ASP A 499 -9.82 -6.16 2.24
C ASP A 499 -10.02 -6.93 0.93
N SER A 500 -9.47 -6.42 -0.17
CA SER A 500 -9.51 -7.08 -1.47
C SER A 500 -8.79 -8.43 -1.46
N ALA A 501 -7.55 -8.49 -0.93
CA ALA A 501 -6.77 -9.73 -0.88
C ALA A 501 -7.49 -10.82 -0.09
N LEU A 502 -7.98 -10.52 1.12
CA LEU A 502 -8.69 -11.49 1.94
C LEU A 502 -9.93 -12.08 1.26
N SER A 503 -10.61 -11.29 0.42
CA SER A 503 -11.80 -11.74 -0.33
C SER A 503 -11.50 -12.78 -1.41
N HIS A 504 -10.24 -12.95 -1.81
CA HIS A 504 -9.81 -13.91 -2.84
C HIS A 504 -9.28 -15.24 -2.26
N TRP A 505 -9.26 -15.40 -0.94
CA TRP A 505 -8.94 -16.68 -0.34
C TRP A 505 -9.98 -17.74 -0.67
N VAL A 506 -9.53 -18.93 -1.03
CA VAL A 506 -10.40 -20.09 -1.28
C VAL A 506 -10.05 -21.19 -0.29
N ASP A 507 -10.98 -21.53 0.60
CA ASP A 507 -10.79 -22.51 1.66
C ASP A 507 -10.25 -23.85 1.11
N GLY A 508 -9.19 -24.35 1.74
CA GLY A 508 -8.48 -25.58 1.37
C GLY A 508 -7.73 -25.52 0.04
N LYS A 509 -7.74 -24.36 -0.66
CA LYS A 509 -7.06 -24.21 -1.96
C LYS A 509 -6.04 -23.08 -1.99
N GLY A 510 -6.17 -22.08 -1.12
CA GLY A 510 -5.30 -20.93 -1.06
C GLY A 510 -5.65 -19.83 -2.05
N PHE A 511 -4.65 -19.07 -2.49
CA PHE A 511 -4.76 -17.98 -3.43
C PHE A 511 -4.35 -18.35 -4.84
N ALA A 512 -5.00 -17.76 -5.82
CA ALA A 512 -4.53 -17.71 -7.20
C ALA A 512 -3.45 -16.63 -7.36
N PHE A 513 -2.51 -16.81 -8.29
CA PHE A 513 -1.48 -15.80 -8.58
C PHE A 513 -2.09 -14.49 -9.10
N ALA A 514 -3.06 -14.59 -10.02
CA ALA A 514 -3.82 -13.47 -10.57
C ALA A 514 -5.33 -13.71 -10.38
N PRO A 515 -5.89 -13.41 -9.19
CA PRO A 515 -7.23 -13.85 -8.81
C PRO A 515 -8.36 -13.20 -9.62
N ARG A 516 -8.07 -12.09 -10.30
CA ARG A 516 -9.04 -11.38 -11.17
C ARG A 516 -8.91 -11.77 -12.64
N SER A 517 -7.91 -12.59 -13.02
CA SER A 517 -7.70 -13.02 -14.40
C SER A 517 -8.72 -14.10 -14.81
N GLN A 518 -8.77 -14.39 -16.12
CA GLN A 518 -9.62 -15.47 -16.67
C GLN A 518 -8.82 -16.68 -17.14
N GLY A 519 -7.50 -16.65 -16.97
CA GLY A 519 -6.59 -17.70 -17.40
C GLY A 519 -6.26 -18.73 -16.31
N THR A 520 -5.26 -19.54 -16.59
CA THR A 520 -4.74 -20.53 -15.64
C THR A 520 -4.22 -19.89 -14.35
N ASP A 521 -3.77 -18.63 -14.40
CA ASP A 521 -3.29 -17.88 -13.24
C ASP A 521 -4.39 -17.47 -12.25
N ALA A 522 -5.67 -17.64 -12.64
CA ALA A 522 -6.82 -17.54 -11.74
C ALA A 522 -7.07 -18.83 -10.91
N VAL A 523 -6.31 -19.89 -11.16
CA VAL A 523 -6.40 -21.13 -10.38
C VAL A 523 -5.49 -21.01 -9.15
N PRO A 524 -6.02 -21.23 -7.92
CA PRO A 524 -5.18 -21.23 -6.72
C PRO A 524 -4.04 -22.24 -6.79
N GLY A 525 -2.87 -21.84 -6.34
CA GLY A 525 -1.64 -22.64 -6.39
C GLY A 525 -0.66 -22.30 -5.27
N LEU A 526 0.46 -23.02 -5.22
CA LEU A 526 1.48 -22.82 -4.18
C LEU A 526 2.09 -21.42 -4.29
N GLN A 527 2.53 -21.03 -5.48
CA GLN A 527 3.14 -19.73 -5.73
C GLN A 527 2.20 -18.57 -5.37
N GLY A 528 0.95 -18.63 -5.85
CA GLY A 528 -0.04 -17.59 -5.54
C GLY A 528 -0.29 -17.51 -4.03
N THR A 529 -0.39 -18.64 -3.37
CA THR A 529 -0.67 -18.72 -1.92
C THR A 529 0.49 -18.15 -1.09
N GLU A 530 1.72 -18.55 -1.39
CA GLU A 530 2.92 -18.05 -0.69
C GLU A 530 3.01 -16.52 -0.79
N MET A 531 2.90 -16.00 -2.01
CA MET A 531 3.01 -14.56 -2.27
C MET A 531 1.88 -13.77 -1.62
N TRP A 532 0.61 -14.19 -1.76
CA TRP A 532 -0.51 -13.45 -1.18
C TRP A 532 -0.56 -13.52 0.35
N LEU A 533 -0.14 -14.61 1.00
CA LEU A 533 -0.01 -14.65 2.46
C LEU A 533 1.06 -13.66 2.94
N THR A 534 2.15 -13.53 2.20
CA THR A 534 3.15 -12.49 2.46
C THR A 534 2.60 -11.09 2.24
N ILE A 535 1.86 -10.84 1.14
CA ILE A 535 1.22 -9.55 0.87
C ILE A 535 0.27 -9.17 2.00
N VAL A 536 -0.60 -10.10 2.42
CA VAL A 536 -1.52 -9.89 3.55
C VAL A 536 -0.75 -9.51 4.82
N TRP A 537 0.37 -10.20 5.10
CA TRP A 537 1.21 -9.89 6.25
C TRP A 537 1.85 -8.49 6.14
N LEU A 538 2.42 -8.14 4.99
CA LEU A 538 3.05 -6.83 4.76
C LEU A 538 2.04 -5.69 4.84
N LEU A 539 0.83 -5.86 4.27
CA LEU A 539 -0.27 -4.90 4.36
C LEU A 539 -0.69 -4.70 5.83
N ALA A 540 -0.87 -5.79 6.57
CA ALA A 540 -1.22 -5.75 7.98
C ALA A 540 -0.11 -5.12 8.84
N ASP A 541 1.17 -5.41 8.56
CA ASP A 541 2.32 -4.86 9.28
C ASP A 541 2.49 -3.35 8.99
N TYR A 542 2.30 -2.96 7.75
CA TYR A 542 2.26 -1.55 7.37
C TYR A 542 1.14 -0.78 8.08
N LEU A 543 0.01 -1.43 8.38
CA LEU A 543 -1.11 -0.88 9.14
C LEU A 543 -0.95 -1.04 10.68
N GLY A 544 0.12 -1.69 11.15
CA GLY A 544 0.38 -1.92 12.58
C GLY A 544 -0.44 -3.02 13.25
N VAL A 545 -1.05 -3.93 12.47
CA VAL A 545 -1.96 -4.99 12.96
C VAL A 545 -1.55 -6.41 12.60
N SER A 546 -0.31 -6.61 12.11
CA SER A 546 0.19 -7.93 11.64
C SER A 546 0.22 -9.01 12.73
N ALA A 547 0.37 -8.63 14.00
CA ALA A 547 0.36 -9.55 15.12
C ALA A 547 -0.94 -10.38 15.23
N ALA A 548 -2.06 -9.83 14.75
CA ALA A 548 -3.35 -10.51 14.74
C ALA A 548 -3.39 -11.75 13.82
N LEU A 549 -2.55 -11.79 12.77
CA LEU A 549 -2.50 -12.92 11.84
C LEU A 549 -1.97 -14.21 12.45
N GLY A 550 -1.14 -14.14 13.51
CA GLY A 550 -0.56 -15.30 14.16
C GLY A 550 0.52 -16.02 13.33
N TYR A 551 0.88 -15.53 12.15
CA TYR A 551 2.00 -16.01 11.34
C TYR A 551 2.92 -14.87 10.91
N ARG A 552 4.15 -15.21 10.51
CA ARG A 552 5.14 -14.26 9.98
C ARG A 552 5.92 -14.91 8.84
N PRO A 553 6.08 -14.27 7.68
CA PRO A 553 6.90 -14.82 6.59
C PRO A 553 8.34 -15.10 7.04
N ALA A 554 8.86 -16.29 6.71
CA ALA A 554 10.22 -16.71 7.03
C ALA A 554 11.04 -17.12 5.80
N GLY A 555 10.38 -17.26 4.65
CA GLY A 555 10.92 -17.64 3.37
C GLY A 555 11.50 -16.51 2.55
N VAL A 556 11.29 -16.54 1.24
CA VAL A 556 11.80 -15.55 0.25
C VAL A 556 11.45 -14.11 0.63
N HIS A 557 10.30 -13.92 1.25
CA HIS A 557 9.78 -12.59 1.63
C HIS A 557 9.92 -12.32 3.14
N ASN A 558 10.96 -12.90 3.77
CA ASN A 558 11.26 -12.67 5.18
C ASN A 558 11.46 -11.16 5.46
N PRO A 559 10.74 -10.60 6.45
CA PRO A 559 10.84 -9.17 6.78
C PRO A 559 12.10 -8.78 7.55
N ASP A 560 12.84 -9.76 8.08
CA ASP A 560 14.06 -9.52 8.83
C ASP A 560 15.30 -9.57 7.92
N PRO A 561 16.32 -8.74 8.17
CA PRO A 561 17.58 -8.82 7.46
C PRO A 561 18.21 -10.22 7.57
N LEU A 562 18.71 -10.75 6.46
CA LEU A 562 19.41 -12.04 6.44
C LEU A 562 20.80 -11.92 7.06
N VAL A 563 21.43 -10.78 6.86
CA VAL A 563 22.78 -10.43 7.35
C VAL A 563 22.76 -8.96 7.77
N SER A 564 23.40 -8.62 8.91
CA SER A 564 23.65 -7.24 9.28
C SER A 564 25.06 -6.86 8.84
N ILE A 565 25.21 -5.82 8.00
CA ILE A 565 26.55 -5.30 7.62
C ILE A 565 27.33 -4.84 8.85
N ALA A 566 26.66 -4.31 9.87
CA ALA A 566 27.31 -3.93 11.13
C ALA A 566 27.98 -5.13 11.83
N SER A 567 27.44 -6.36 11.68
CA SER A 567 28.05 -7.57 12.20
C SER A 567 29.22 -8.09 11.36
N VAL A 568 29.22 -7.80 10.05
CA VAL A 568 30.32 -8.18 9.14
C VAL A 568 31.57 -7.33 9.36
N ALA A 569 31.39 -6.06 9.76
CA ALA A 569 32.49 -5.12 10.02
C ALA A 569 33.19 -5.30 11.40
N GLN A 570 32.62 -6.10 12.31
CA GLN A 570 33.15 -6.30 13.68
C GLN A 570 34.04 -7.56 13.84
N HIS A 571 34.23 -8.32 12.80
CA HIS A 571 35.06 -9.53 12.75
C HIS A 571 36.10 -9.44 11.65
#